data_ce95c7a7a288a23e4654d8656bd5c01f
#
_entry.id   ce95c7a7a288a23e4654d8656bd5c01f
#
_cell.length_a   1.000
_cell.length_b   1.000
_cell.length_c   1.000
_cell.angle_alpha   90.00
_cell.angle_beta   90.00
_cell.angle_gamma   90.00
#
_symmetry.space_group_name_H-M   'P 1'
#
loop_
_entity.id
_entity.type
_entity.pdbx_description
1 polymer ?
#
loop_
_entity_poly.entity_id
_entity_poly.type
_entity_poly.pdbx_seq_one_letter_code
_entity_poly.pdbx_strand_id
1 'polypeptide(L)'
;YVWMDEGVARWVDADGVVFHEGGEAGQGTVKASIAAPEQRILKDVATVVSAVAPVLGERITLLQASAVDRIEIQLSDGDTVVWGSAEQSHVKAQVLSVLLSQEASVYDVSAPHAPTTR
;
A
#
# COMPACT_ATOMS: atom_id res chain seq x y z
N TYR A 1 2.42 8.74 -4.49
CA TYR A 1 1.78 8.64 -3.20
C TYR A 1 2.32 9.69 -2.24
N VAL A 2 1.65 9.84 -1.10
CA VAL A 2 2.08 10.78 -0.07
C VAL A 2 2.56 10.00 1.16
N TRP A 3 3.81 10.21 1.52
CA TRP A 3 4.36 9.70 2.77
C TRP A 3 4.10 10.74 3.87
N MET A 4 3.38 10.32 4.91
CA MET A 4 3.09 11.17 6.07
C MET A 4 4.23 11.05 7.07
N ASP A 5 5.15 12.02 7.05
CA ASP A 5 6.33 12.04 7.91
C ASP A 5 6.14 13.05 9.03
N GLU A 6 5.78 12.57 10.21
CA GLU A 6 5.58 13.38 11.43
C GLU A 6 4.66 14.59 11.19
N GLY A 7 3.57 14.37 10.46
CA GLY A 7 2.61 15.43 10.14
C GLY A 7 2.95 16.24 8.91
N VAL A 8 4.09 15.99 8.27
CA VAL A 8 4.48 16.65 7.03
C VAL A 8 4.19 15.72 5.86
N ALA A 9 3.41 16.20 4.88
CA ALA A 9 3.13 15.44 3.68
C ALA A 9 4.33 15.54 2.72
N ARG A 10 4.85 14.39 2.29
CA ARG A 10 5.94 14.29 1.32
C ARG A 10 5.47 13.49 0.11
N TRP A 11 5.48 14.11 -1.06
CA TRP A 11 5.08 13.44 -2.30
C TRP A 11 6.24 12.64 -2.86
N VAL A 12 5.98 11.35 -3.12
CA VAL A 12 7.00 10.40 -3.56
C VAL A 12 6.63 9.89 -4.96
N ASP A 13 7.59 9.91 -5.88
CA ASP A 13 7.40 9.43 -7.24
C ASP A 13 7.63 7.92 -7.37
N ALA A 14 7.52 7.39 -8.59
CA ALA A 14 7.66 5.97 -8.86
C ALA A 14 9.06 5.41 -8.56
N ASP A 15 10.06 6.28 -8.50
CA ASP A 15 11.44 5.89 -8.20
C ASP A 15 11.77 6.01 -6.71
N GLY A 16 10.80 6.39 -5.88
CA GLY A 16 11.00 6.56 -4.46
C GLY A 16 11.65 7.88 -4.08
N VAL A 17 11.55 8.89 -4.96
CA VAL A 17 12.14 10.21 -4.74
C VAL A 17 11.09 11.19 -4.25
N VAL A 18 11.37 11.91 -3.17
CA VAL A 18 10.51 12.97 -2.67
C VAL A 18 10.70 14.19 -3.56
N PHE A 19 9.63 14.64 -4.21
CA PHE A 19 9.69 15.79 -5.13
C PHE A 19 8.90 17.00 -4.65
N HIS A 20 8.13 16.87 -3.60
CA HIS A 20 7.34 17.96 -3.04
C HIS A 20 7.08 17.72 -1.56
N GLU A 21 7.08 18.77 -0.76
CA GLU A 21 6.80 18.71 0.68
C GLU A 21 5.77 19.76 1.07
N GLY A 22 4.93 19.44 2.05
CA GLY A 22 3.95 20.35 2.62
C GLY A 22 2.60 20.28 1.93
N GLY A 23 1.63 21.04 2.45
CA GLY A 23 0.26 21.03 1.95
C GLY A 23 -0.53 19.81 2.41
N GLU A 24 -1.66 19.57 1.77
CA GLU A 24 -2.55 18.45 2.08
C GLU A 24 -2.63 17.46 0.92
N ALA A 25 -2.72 16.17 1.26
CA ALA A 25 -2.97 15.14 0.27
C ALA A 25 -4.41 15.28 -0.24
N GLY A 26 -4.59 15.43 -1.54
CA GLY A 26 -5.90 15.51 -2.16
C GLY A 26 -6.64 14.19 -2.11
N GLN A 27 -7.94 14.21 -2.40
CA GLN A 27 -8.74 13.00 -2.55
C GLN A 27 -8.16 12.11 -3.65
N GLY A 28 -8.21 10.80 -3.43
CA GLY A 28 -7.68 9.83 -4.38
C GLY A 28 -6.18 9.61 -4.26
N THR A 29 -5.50 10.36 -3.41
CA THR A 29 -4.08 10.17 -3.16
C THR A 29 -3.88 9.13 -2.05
N VAL A 30 -3.04 8.12 -2.31
CA VAL A 30 -2.72 7.11 -1.32
C VAL A 30 -1.76 7.69 -0.30
N LYS A 31 -2.11 7.59 0.99
CA LYS A 31 -1.28 8.00 2.10
C LYS A 31 -0.52 6.80 2.64
N ALA A 32 0.74 7.00 3.01
CA ALA A 32 1.58 5.94 3.56
C ALA A 32 2.23 6.37 4.86
N SER A 33 2.30 5.44 5.81
CA SER A 33 3.08 5.55 7.03
C SER A 33 4.27 4.60 6.91
N ILE A 34 5.49 5.12 7.05
CA ILE A 34 6.71 4.37 6.80
C ILE A 34 7.61 4.46 8.03
N ALA A 35 7.92 3.31 8.66
CA ALA A 35 8.66 3.28 9.91
C ALA A 35 10.15 3.59 9.72
N ALA A 36 10.75 3.13 8.63
CA ALA A 36 12.16 3.34 8.33
C ALA A 36 12.30 3.85 6.88
N PRO A 37 12.23 5.17 6.66
CA PRO A 37 12.09 5.72 5.31
C PRO A 37 13.43 5.77 4.55
N GLU A 38 13.87 4.63 4.10
CA GLU A 38 14.99 4.51 3.17
C GLU A 38 14.46 4.55 1.74
N GLN A 39 15.28 4.97 0.78
CA GLN A 39 14.87 5.10 -0.61
C GLN A 39 14.32 3.78 -1.16
N ARG A 40 14.90 2.66 -0.79
CA ARG A 40 14.42 1.34 -1.20
C ARG A 40 12.97 1.11 -0.79
N ILE A 41 12.63 1.43 0.47
CA ILE A 41 11.25 1.28 0.96
C ILE A 41 10.33 2.26 0.27
N LEU A 42 10.75 3.50 0.07
CA LEU A 42 9.94 4.50 -0.63
C LEU A 42 9.61 4.04 -2.04
N LYS A 43 10.57 3.44 -2.72
CA LYS A 43 10.37 2.88 -4.06
C LYS A 43 9.46 1.64 -4.04
N ASP A 44 9.67 0.75 -3.07
CA ASP A 44 8.84 -0.45 -2.92
C ASP A 44 7.38 -0.09 -2.64
N VAL A 45 7.14 0.92 -1.80
CA VAL A 45 5.78 1.41 -1.55
C VAL A 45 5.17 1.97 -2.84
N ALA A 46 5.94 2.68 -3.65
CA ALA A 46 5.46 3.17 -4.94
C ALA A 46 5.03 2.03 -5.85
N THR A 47 5.79 0.93 -5.86
CA THR A 47 5.46 -0.27 -6.63
C THR A 47 4.14 -0.88 -6.16
N VAL A 48 3.96 -1.00 -4.85
CA VAL A 48 2.72 -1.53 -4.27
C VAL A 48 1.53 -0.63 -4.60
N VAL A 49 1.68 0.69 -4.45
CA VAL A 49 0.62 1.64 -4.77
C VAL A 49 0.20 1.52 -6.22
N SER A 50 1.16 1.43 -7.14
CA SER A 50 0.86 1.26 -8.57
C SER A 50 0.07 -0.01 -8.86
N ALA A 51 0.34 -1.07 -8.10
CA ALA A 51 -0.36 -2.35 -8.28
C ALA A 51 -1.77 -2.34 -7.68
N VAL A 52 -1.95 -1.74 -6.49
CA VAL A 52 -3.23 -1.80 -5.78
C VAL A 52 -4.21 -0.72 -6.18
N ALA A 53 -3.75 0.41 -6.69
CA ALA A 53 -4.62 1.52 -7.04
C ALA A 53 -5.73 1.12 -8.03
N PRO A 54 -5.46 0.36 -9.11
CA PRO A 54 -6.50 -0.09 -10.01
C PRO A 54 -7.51 -1.06 -9.37
N VAL A 55 -7.11 -1.78 -8.32
CA VAL A 55 -7.96 -2.79 -7.67
C VAL A 55 -8.78 -2.18 -6.55
N LEU A 56 -8.17 -1.37 -5.69
CA LEU A 56 -8.79 -0.85 -4.47
C LEU A 56 -9.28 0.59 -4.62
N GLY A 57 -8.60 1.41 -5.41
CA GLY A 57 -8.97 2.80 -5.61
C GLY A 57 -9.13 3.58 -4.30
N GLU A 58 -10.28 4.21 -4.13
CA GLU A 58 -10.57 5.05 -2.98
C GLU A 58 -10.83 4.25 -1.69
N ARG A 59 -10.89 2.93 -1.74
CA ARG A 59 -11.03 2.10 -0.55
C ARG A 59 -9.77 2.12 0.33
N ILE A 60 -8.63 2.53 -0.21
CA ILE A 60 -7.38 2.61 0.56
C ILE A 60 -7.43 3.79 1.51
N THR A 61 -7.40 3.52 2.82
CA THR A 61 -7.32 4.56 3.85
C THR A 61 -5.88 4.91 4.16
N LEU A 62 -5.04 3.89 4.36
CA LEU A 62 -3.64 4.07 4.72
C LEU A 62 -2.85 2.84 4.31
N LEU A 63 -1.66 3.06 3.75
CA LEU A 63 -0.68 2.01 3.54
C LEU A 63 0.37 2.13 4.64
N GLN A 64 0.65 1.03 5.34
CA GLN A 64 1.65 0.99 6.41
C GLN A 64 2.81 0.10 5.99
N ALA A 65 4.02 0.65 6.05
CA ALA A 65 5.25 -0.09 5.77
C ALA A 65 6.13 -0.07 7.01
N SER A 66 6.06 -1.11 7.83
CA SER A 66 6.91 -1.23 9.02
C SER A 66 8.28 -1.82 8.69
N ALA A 67 8.38 -2.52 7.57
CA ALA A 67 9.63 -3.02 7.01
C ALA A 67 9.42 -3.28 5.52
N VAL A 68 10.52 -3.59 4.80
CA VAL A 68 10.46 -3.84 3.36
C VAL A 68 9.58 -5.05 3.00
N ASP A 69 9.41 -5.98 3.93
CA ASP A 69 8.59 -7.19 3.77
C ASP A 69 7.33 -7.19 4.65
N ARG A 70 6.99 -6.04 5.23
CA ARG A 70 5.82 -5.91 6.12
C ARG A 70 4.99 -4.70 5.71
N ILE A 71 4.38 -4.82 4.55
CA ILE A 71 3.50 -3.80 4.01
C ILE A 71 2.05 -4.27 4.19
N GLU A 72 1.23 -3.42 4.80
CA GLU A 72 -0.20 -3.66 5.00
C GLU A 72 -0.99 -2.49 4.47
N ILE A 73 -2.22 -2.76 4.03
CA ILE A 73 -3.11 -1.73 3.50
C ILE A 73 -4.39 -1.74 4.34
N GLN A 74 -4.73 -0.59 4.90
CA GLN A 74 -5.98 -0.41 5.65
C GLN A 74 -7.05 0.10 4.70
N LEU A 75 -8.22 -0.52 4.76
CA LEU A 75 -9.35 -0.17 3.90
C LEU A 75 -10.39 0.65 4.66
N SER A 76 -11.20 1.39 3.92
CA SER A 76 -12.20 2.31 4.48
C SER A 76 -13.30 1.62 5.29
N ASP A 77 -13.55 0.34 5.05
CA ASP A 77 -14.53 -0.47 5.79
C ASP A 77 -13.95 -1.16 7.03
N GLY A 78 -12.69 -0.88 7.36
CA GLY A 78 -11.99 -1.48 8.50
C GLY A 78 -11.24 -2.75 8.17
N ASP A 79 -11.34 -3.25 6.96
CA ASP A 79 -10.63 -4.46 6.54
C ASP A 79 -9.15 -4.16 6.30
N THR A 80 -8.33 -5.20 6.34
CA THR A 80 -6.87 -5.09 6.15
C THR A 80 -6.42 -6.03 5.04
N VAL A 81 -5.51 -5.53 4.20
CA VAL A 81 -4.80 -6.35 3.22
C VAL A 81 -3.36 -6.51 3.69
N VAL A 82 -2.93 -7.75 3.90
CA VAL A 82 -1.54 -8.08 4.22
C VAL A 82 -0.82 -8.33 2.90
N TRP A 83 0.07 -7.41 2.53
CA TRP A 83 0.77 -7.46 1.25
C TRP A 83 2.12 -8.14 1.35
N GLY A 84 2.86 -7.89 2.41
CA GLY A 84 4.21 -8.38 2.59
C GLY A 84 5.22 -7.48 1.89
N SER A 85 5.99 -8.02 0.95
CA SER A 85 6.98 -7.26 0.18
C SER A 85 6.40 -6.72 -1.12
N ALA A 86 7.17 -5.87 -1.81
CA ALA A 86 6.81 -5.40 -3.14
C ALA A 86 7.01 -6.45 -4.24
N GLU A 87 7.64 -7.58 -3.92
CA GLU A 87 7.86 -8.66 -4.89
C GLU A 87 6.53 -9.22 -5.37
N GLN A 88 6.44 -9.51 -6.65
CA GLN A 88 5.25 -10.06 -7.28
C GLN A 88 3.98 -9.22 -7.05
N SER A 89 4.13 -7.90 -6.93
CA SER A 89 3.00 -7.02 -6.68
C SER A 89 1.91 -7.15 -7.75
N HIS A 90 2.28 -7.36 -9.00
CA HIS A 90 1.32 -7.57 -10.08
C HIS A 90 0.47 -8.83 -9.84
N VAL A 91 1.11 -9.94 -9.45
CA VAL A 91 0.43 -11.20 -9.15
C VAL A 91 -0.44 -11.04 -7.92
N LYS A 92 0.08 -10.41 -6.86
CA LYS A 92 -0.67 -10.15 -5.63
C LYS A 92 -1.93 -9.33 -5.90
N ALA A 93 -1.83 -8.32 -6.77
CA ALA A 93 -2.98 -7.50 -7.14
C ALA A 93 -4.04 -8.32 -7.86
N GLN A 94 -3.66 -9.21 -8.77
CA GLN A 94 -4.58 -10.11 -9.46
C GLN A 94 -5.28 -11.05 -8.49
N VAL A 95 -4.52 -11.64 -7.57
CA VAL A 95 -5.07 -12.54 -6.53
C VAL A 95 -6.03 -11.77 -5.63
N LEU A 96 -5.66 -10.57 -5.20
CA LEU A 96 -6.52 -9.74 -4.36
C LEU A 96 -7.85 -9.42 -5.06
N SER A 97 -7.82 -9.11 -6.35
CA SER A 97 -9.05 -8.79 -7.08
C SER A 97 -10.05 -9.95 -7.05
N VAL A 98 -9.57 -11.19 -7.02
CA VAL A 98 -10.42 -12.38 -6.88
C VAL A 98 -10.91 -12.54 -5.43
N LEU A 99 -10.02 -12.36 -4.45
CA LEU A 99 -10.36 -12.52 -3.04
C LEU A 99 -11.39 -11.50 -2.54
N LEU A 100 -11.43 -10.32 -3.13
CA LEU A 100 -12.36 -9.26 -2.72
C LEU A 100 -13.82 -9.61 -2.91
N SER A 101 -14.12 -10.66 -3.69
CA SER A 101 -15.49 -11.17 -3.82
C SER A 101 -15.95 -11.94 -2.59
N GLN A 102 -15.05 -12.29 -1.69
CA GLN A 102 -15.35 -12.99 -0.44
C GLN A 102 -15.50 -11.99 0.70
N GLU A 103 -16.38 -12.30 1.65
CA GLU A 103 -16.50 -11.52 2.88
C GLU A 103 -15.38 -11.93 3.84
N ALA A 104 -14.54 -10.98 4.20
CA ALA A 104 -13.44 -11.20 5.11
C ALA A 104 -13.02 -9.89 5.74
N SER A 105 -12.35 -9.97 6.90
CA SER A 105 -11.76 -8.80 7.57
C SER A 105 -10.29 -8.64 7.20
N VAL A 106 -9.63 -9.73 6.83
CA VAL A 106 -8.21 -9.72 6.47
C VAL A 106 -8.03 -10.51 5.17
N TYR A 107 -7.38 -9.89 4.21
CA TYR A 107 -7.00 -10.50 2.94
C TYR A 107 -5.48 -10.59 2.90
N ASP A 108 -4.94 -11.80 3.00
CA ASP A 108 -3.50 -12.02 3.02
C ASP A 108 -3.04 -12.54 1.66
N VAL A 109 -2.33 -11.70 0.93
CA VAL A 109 -1.74 -12.02 -0.38
C VAL A 109 -0.21 -12.02 -0.34
N SER A 110 0.38 -12.00 0.86
CA SER A 110 1.84 -11.98 1.04
C SER A 110 2.49 -13.21 0.43
N ALA A 111 1.77 -14.34 0.39
CA ALA A 111 2.16 -15.54 -0.33
C ALA A 111 1.14 -15.78 -1.44
N PRO A 112 1.33 -15.22 -2.65
CA PRO A 112 0.28 -15.23 -3.67
C PRO A 112 -0.08 -16.62 -4.20
N HIS A 113 0.77 -17.62 -3.97
CA HIS A 113 0.47 -19.02 -4.32
C HIS A 113 -0.38 -19.72 -3.25
N ALA A 114 -0.53 -19.14 -2.08
CA ALA A 114 -1.33 -19.66 -0.99
C ALA A 114 -2.04 -18.53 -0.24
N PRO A 115 -2.89 -17.76 -0.93
CA PRO A 115 -3.58 -16.63 -0.30
C PRO A 115 -4.60 -17.12 0.71
N THR A 116 -4.84 -16.33 1.76
CA THR A 116 -5.81 -16.65 2.79
C THR A 116 -6.72 -15.46 3.07
N THR A 117 -7.90 -15.73 3.61
CA THR A 117 -8.84 -14.72 4.11
C THR A 117 -9.27 -15.10 5.52
N ARG A 118 -9.53 -14.07 6.33
CA ARG A 118 -9.94 -14.28 7.73
C ARG A 118 -11.11 -13.40 8.10
#